data_22f388122479fa952b42f1118ca4b1de
#
_entry.id   22f388122479fa952b42f1118ca4b1de
#
_cell.length_a   1.000
_cell.length_b   1.000
_cell.length_c   1.000
_cell.angle_alpha   90.00
_cell.angle_beta   90.00
_cell.angle_gamma   90.00
#
_symmetry.space_group_name_H-M   'P 1'
#
loop_
_entity.id
_entity.type
_entity.pdbx_description
1 polymer ?
#
loop_
_entity_poly.entity_id
_entity_poly.type
_entity_poly.pdbx_seq_one_letter_code
_entity_poly.pdbx_strand_id
1 'polypeptide(L)'
;MDEAKPFKIPKREIWEAFKRVKANQGAAGVDGQSIAAFEANLSGNLYKLWNRMSSGSDFPPPVRRVDIPKAGGGTRPLGIPTVADRCAQEVVRRYLEPILEAVFHPDSYGYRPGKSAIDAVRQARQRCWRYDWVLDLDVKGYFDSIDWELLLSAVRRHTNCPWVLLYVERWLKAPVQMEDGSVVPRTAGTPQGGVVSPILANLFLHYAFDMWMMRTYPHIPFERYADDAICHCKTADEAEALRSALADRFAACKLVLHPEKTKIVYCKDANRHGDFSNQSFDFLGFKFRARKAWARGHRAFAGFLPAASPKALTSISRTIRRWTLHHCSDKSLQELAKMYNPYIQGWINYYGNFYRTQLCPTLRRIDLYVIRWARRKFKRLRHQTKGARDWFARLVRANPKLFAHWQLCHGNGRTTGAV
;
A
#
# COMPACT_ATOMS: atom_id res chain seq x y z
N MET A 1 -43.06 13.87 14.67
CA MET A 1 -42.76 12.55 15.20
C MET A 1 -41.37 12.18 14.82
N ASP A 2 -40.54 11.90 15.80
CA ASP A 2 -39.12 11.61 15.79
C ASP A 2 -38.17 12.69 15.25
N GLU A 3 -38.37 13.95 15.65
CA GLU A 3 -37.34 15.00 15.53
C GLU A 3 -36.01 14.64 16.27
N ALA A 4 -36.11 13.71 17.25
CA ALA A 4 -34.95 13.24 18.01
C ALA A 4 -33.96 12.39 17.19
N LYS A 5 -34.36 11.83 16.06
CA LYS A 5 -33.52 11.00 15.17
C LYS A 5 -33.78 11.30 13.68
N PRO A 6 -33.30 12.46 13.19
CA PRO A 6 -33.56 12.87 11.81
C PRO A 6 -32.89 11.97 10.77
N PHE A 7 -31.86 11.17 11.19
CA PHE A 7 -31.10 10.33 10.26
C PHE A 7 -31.50 8.85 10.35
N LYS A 8 -31.98 8.31 9.24
CA LYS A 8 -32.36 6.90 9.12
C LYS A 8 -31.12 6.02 8.86
N ILE A 9 -30.36 5.69 9.91
CA ILE A 9 -29.21 4.79 9.85
C ILE A 9 -29.64 3.41 10.35
N PRO A 10 -29.57 2.33 9.53
CA PRO A 10 -29.93 1.00 9.98
C PRO A 10 -28.97 0.49 11.07
N LYS A 11 -29.48 -0.05 12.17
CA LYS A 11 -28.66 -0.63 13.25
C LYS A 11 -27.71 -1.72 12.73
N ARG A 12 -28.14 -2.48 11.73
CA ARG A 12 -27.33 -3.52 11.07
C ARG A 12 -26.03 -2.95 10.51
N GLU A 13 -26.03 -1.74 9.95
CA GLU A 13 -24.80 -1.13 9.38
C GLU A 13 -23.75 -0.86 10.46
N ILE A 14 -24.16 -0.46 11.68
CA ILE A 14 -23.24 -0.29 12.80
C ILE A 14 -22.61 -1.62 13.21
N TRP A 15 -23.39 -2.70 13.23
CA TRP A 15 -22.91 -4.04 13.53
C TRP A 15 -21.90 -4.54 12.49
N GLU A 16 -22.24 -4.42 11.20
CA GLU A 16 -21.33 -4.80 10.11
C GLU A 16 -20.03 -3.98 10.12
N ALA A 17 -20.13 -2.68 10.42
CA ALA A 17 -18.99 -1.81 10.56
C ALA A 17 -18.06 -2.27 11.70
N PHE A 18 -18.61 -2.63 12.86
CA PHE A 18 -17.80 -3.17 13.97
C PHE A 18 -17.07 -4.47 13.57
N LYS A 19 -17.74 -5.41 12.92
CA LYS A 19 -17.12 -6.65 12.46
C LYS A 19 -15.88 -6.38 11.59
N ARG A 20 -15.96 -5.40 10.70
CA ARG A 20 -14.87 -5.01 9.84
C ARG A 20 -13.75 -4.32 10.60
N VAL A 21 -14.08 -3.41 11.52
CA VAL A 21 -13.10 -2.76 12.40
C VAL A 21 -12.37 -3.80 13.27
N LYS A 22 -13.10 -4.79 13.81
CA LYS A 22 -12.52 -5.90 14.58
C LYS A 22 -11.56 -6.75 13.74
N ALA A 23 -11.94 -7.10 12.51
CA ALA A 23 -11.10 -7.89 11.60
C ALA A 23 -9.81 -7.16 11.21
N ASN A 24 -9.87 -5.83 11.04
CA ASN A 24 -8.71 -5.01 10.70
C ASN A 24 -7.80 -4.71 11.91
N GLN A 25 -8.25 -5.00 13.13
CA GLN A 25 -7.53 -4.73 14.37
C GLN A 25 -7.13 -3.24 14.54
N GLY A 26 -6.06 -2.96 15.23
CA GLY A 26 -5.50 -1.63 15.41
C GLY A 26 -5.46 -1.18 16.87
N ALA A 27 -4.68 -0.13 17.12
CA ALA A 27 -4.47 0.43 18.47
C ALA A 27 -5.67 1.24 18.96
N ALA A 28 -5.74 1.48 20.27
CA ALA A 28 -6.72 2.38 20.89
C ALA A 28 -6.51 3.84 20.46
N GLY A 29 -7.60 4.62 20.40
CA GLY A 29 -7.56 6.06 20.16
C GLY A 29 -7.14 6.87 21.39
N VAL A 30 -7.60 8.11 21.47
CA VAL A 30 -7.34 9.03 22.61
C VAL A 30 -8.02 8.57 23.90
N ASP A 31 -9.10 7.79 23.80
CA ASP A 31 -9.86 7.24 24.94
C ASP A 31 -9.18 6.03 25.61
N GLY A 32 -8.09 5.53 25.03
CA GLY A 32 -7.39 4.33 25.50
C GLY A 32 -8.18 3.01 25.35
N GLN A 33 -9.42 3.06 24.80
CA GLN A 33 -10.27 1.90 24.67
C GLN A 33 -9.79 0.97 23.54
N SER A 34 -9.34 -0.25 23.87
CA SER A 34 -9.00 -1.28 22.90
C SER A 34 -10.25 -1.90 22.25
N ILE A 35 -10.09 -2.60 21.12
CA ILE A 35 -11.20 -3.35 20.49
C ILE A 35 -11.78 -4.38 21.45
N ALA A 36 -10.96 -5.08 22.23
CA ALA A 36 -11.42 -6.04 23.23
C ALA A 36 -12.23 -5.37 24.36
N ALA A 37 -11.78 -4.20 24.84
CA ALA A 37 -12.53 -3.43 25.85
C ALA A 37 -13.86 -2.87 25.29
N PHE A 38 -13.88 -2.47 24.01
CA PHE A 38 -15.12 -2.07 23.33
C PHE A 38 -16.09 -3.26 23.19
N GLU A 39 -15.58 -4.43 22.87
CA GLU A 39 -16.36 -5.66 22.69
C GLU A 39 -16.96 -6.17 24.02
N ALA A 40 -16.31 -5.94 25.16
CA ALA A 40 -16.81 -6.36 26.47
C ALA A 40 -18.22 -5.81 26.80
N ASN A 41 -18.60 -4.64 26.27
CA ASN A 41 -19.96 -4.08 26.33
C ASN A 41 -20.47 -3.74 24.93
N LEU A 42 -20.42 -4.72 24.02
CA LEU A 42 -20.67 -4.47 22.61
C LEU A 42 -22.05 -3.90 22.33
N SER A 43 -23.10 -4.52 22.88
CA SER A 43 -24.49 -4.09 22.66
C SER A 43 -24.72 -2.63 23.10
N GLY A 44 -24.26 -2.28 24.32
CA GLY A 44 -24.35 -0.94 24.84
C GLY A 44 -23.56 0.08 24.01
N ASN A 45 -22.34 -0.25 23.63
CA ASN A 45 -21.48 0.62 22.84
C ASN A 45 -22.03 0.87 21.43
N LEU A 46 -22.50 -0.17 20.74
CA LEU A 46 -23.09 -0.03 19.41
C LEU A 46 -24.43 0.71 19.45
N TYR A 47 -25.26 0.45 20.47
CA TYR A 47 -26.51 1.19 20.65
C TYR A 47 -26.27 2.67 20.90
N LYS A 48 -25.31 3.02 21.77
CA LYS A 48 -24.89 4.40 22.02
C LYS A 48 -24.41 5.08 20.75
N LEU A 49 -23.55 4.43 19.99
CA LEU A 49 -23.04 4.95 18.72
C LEU A 49 -24.18 5.18 17.73
N TRP A 50 -25.05 4.17 17.52
CA TRP A 50 -26.21 4.29 16.65
C TRP A 50 -27.12 5.46 17.02
N ASN A 51 -27.44 5.62 18.33
CA ASN A 51 -28.25 6.73 18.81
C ASN A 51 -27.64 8.08 18.47
N ARG A 52 -26.34 8.26 18.77
CA ARG A 52 -25.62 9.50 18.49
C ARG A 52 -25.57 9.82 17.00
N MET A 53 -25.26 8.82 16.18
CA MET A 53 -25.22 9.01 14.73
C MET A 53 -26.61 9.33 14.18
N SER A 54 -27.66 8.65 14.64
CA SER A 54 -29.03 8.84 14.14
C SER A 54 -29.63 10.18 14.58
N SER A 55 -29.22 10.71 15.74
CA SER A 55 -29.64 12.03 16.22
C SER A 55 -28.78 13.19 15.70
N GLY A 56 -27.65 12.89 15.03
CA GLY A 56 -26.70 13.93 14.64
C GLY A 56 -25.85 14.47 15.79
N SER A 57 -25.89 13.85 16.98
CA SER A 57 -25.13 14.30 18.16
C SER A 57 -23.79 13.60 18.32
N ASP A 58 -23.34 12.82 17.36
CA ASP A 58 -22.01 12.23 17.39
C ASP A 58 -20.95 13.24 16.93
N PHE A 59 -20.02 13.55 17.83
CA PHE A 59 -18.89 14.43 17.58
C PHE A 59 -17.62 13.59 17.72
N PRO A 60 -16.76 13.55 16.70
CA PRO A 60 -15.51 12.80 16.77
C PRO A 60 -14.58 13.43 17.81
N PRO A 61 -14.00 12.60 18.70
CA PRO A 61 -12.93 13.07 19.58
C PRO A 61 -11.67 13.40 18.79
N PRO A 62 -10.66 14.04 19.41
CA PRO A 62 -9.36 14.24 18.76
C PRO A 62 -8.76 12.93 18.25
N VAL A 63 -8.06 12.99 17.12
CA VAL A 63 -7.36 11.84 16.57
C VAL A 63 -6.00 11.73 17.24
N ARG A 64 -5.64 10.58 17.81
CA ARG A 64 -4.35 10.37 18.48
C ARG A 64 -3.23 10.26 17.45
N ARG A 65 -2.25 11.17 17.49
CA ARG A 65 -1.08 11.13 16.63
C ARG A 65 -0.06 10.11 17.11
N VAL A 66 0.48 9.32 16.19
CA VAL A 66 1.63 8.43 16.40
C VAL A 66 2.56 8.57 15.21
N ASP A 67 3.81 8.92 15.45
CA ASP A 67 4.80 9.09 14.40
C ASP A 67 5.51 7.77 14.07
N ILE A 68 5.29 7.25 12.86
CA ILE A 68 5.88 5.98 12.39
C ILE A 68 7.14 6.28 11.57
N PRO A 69 8.30 5.66 11.90
CA PRO A 69 9.53 5.84 11.14
C PRO A 69 9.39 5.38 9.68
N LYS A 70 9.79 6.24 8.72
CA LYS A 70 9.88 5.87 7.30
C LYS A 70 11.16 5.09 7.02
N ALA A 71 11.09 4.14 6.06
CA ALA A 71 12.25 3.35 5.64
C ALA A 71 13.40 4.18 5.04
N GLY A 72 13.12 5.39 4.56
CA GLY A 72 14.10 6.33 3.98
C GLY A 72 14.54 7.47 4.91
N GLY A 73 14.19 7.41 6.20
CA GLY A 73 14.42 8.50 7.17
C GLY A 73 13.18 9.40 7.33
N GLY A 74 13.12 10.12 8.46
CA GLY A 74 11.96 10.91 8.86
C GLY A 74 10.80 10.06 9.38
N THR A 75 9.68 10.71 9.72
CA THR A 75 8.48 10.08 10.26
C THR A 75 7.26 10.28 9.34
N ARG A 76 6.26 9.42 9.51
CA ARG A 76 4.92 9.58 8.94
C ARG A 76 3.95 9.73 10.09
N PRO A 77 3.25 10.86 10.22
CA PRO A 77 2.22 11.00 11.24
C PRO A 77 1.03 10.08 10.89
N LEU A 78 0.69 9.20 11.82
CA LEU A 78 -0.51 8.38 11.75
C LEU A 78 -1.53 8.91 12.75
N GLY A 79 -2.76 9.16 12.30
CA GLY A 79 -3.86 9.55 13.16
C GLY A 79 -4.71 8.33 13.52
N ILE A 80 -4.85 8.01 14.79
CA ILE A 80 -5.62 6.87 15.28
C ILE A 80 -6.93 7.35 15.89
N PRO A 81 -8.09 7.16 15.21
CA PRO A 81 -9.42 7.43 15.77
C PRO A 81 -9.76 6.41 16.85
N THR A 82 -10.72 6.73 17.73
CA THR A 82 -11.28 5.79 18.69
C THR A 82 -11.96 4.59 17.99
N VAL A 83 -12.22 3.50 18.72
CA VAL A 83 -12.92 2.33 18.15
C VAL A 83 -14.32 2.71 17.71
N ALA A 84 -15.03 3.51 18.51
CA ALA A 84 -16.36 4.00 18.18
C ALA A 84 -16.35 4.82 16.88
N ASP A 85 -15.39 5.76 16.78
CA ASP A 85 -15.26 6.62 15.61
C ASP A 85 -14.86 5.83 14.35
N ARG A 86 -14.00 4.81 14.48
CA ARG A 86 -13.70 3.90 13.37
C ARG A 86 -14.94 3.16 12.86
N CYS A 87 -15.83 2.76 13.77
CA CYS A 87 -17.11 2.14 13.39
C CYS A 87 -18.03 3.15 12.68
N ALA A 88 -18.12 4.38 13.17
CA ALA A 88 -18.89 5.43 12.51
C ALA A 88 -18.35 5.75 11.10
N GLN A 89 -17.05 5.89 10.95
CA GLN A 89 -16.39 6.09 9.67
C GLN A 89 -16.61 4.92 8.70
N GLU A 90 -16.60 3.68 9.20
CA GLU A 90 -16.86 2.51 8.38
C GLU A 90 -18.31 2.47 7.86
N VAL A 91 -19.29 2.94 8.64
CA VAL A 91 -20.69 3.09 8.16
C VAL A 91 -20.77 4.05 6.98
N VAL A 92 -20.11 5.23 7.09
CA VAL A 92 -20.06 6.19 5.98
C VAL A 92 -19.29 5.63 4.79
N ARG A 93 -18.15 4.95 5.01
CA ARG A 93 -17.40 4.31 3.94
C ARG A 93 -18.25 3.29 3.18
N ARG A 94 -18.99 2.43 3.89
CA ARG A 94 -19.88 1.43 3.29
C ARG A 94 -21.00 2.05 2.48
N TYR A 95 -21.48 3.22 2.87
CA TYR A 95 -22.47 3.98 2.10
C TYR A 95 -21.87 4.57 0.82
N LEU A 96 -20.68 5.18 0.91
CA LEU A 96 -20.03 5.86 -0.21
C LEU A 96 -19.39 4.90 -1.22
N GLU A 97 -18.83 3.77 -0.75
CA GLU A 97 -18.02 2.87 -1.59
C GLU A 97 -18.76 2.39 -2.85
N PRO A 98 -19.99 1.84 -2.81
CA PRO A 98 -20.66 1.39 -4.02
C PRO A 98 -20.99 2.54 -4.99
N ILE A 99 -21.24 3.74 -4.48
CA ILE A 99 -21.53 4.93 -5.30
C ILE A 99 -20.27 5.38 -6.04
N LEU A 100 -19.15 5.44 -5.33
CA LEU A 100 -17.89 5.95 -5.87
C LEU A 100 -17.16 4.92 -6.73
N GLU A 101 -17.29 3.63 -6.44
CA GLU A 101 -16.71 2.58 -7.29
C GLU A 101 -17.29 2.58 -8.71
N ALA A 102 -18.53 2.98 -8.88
CA ALA A 102 -19.17 3.10 -10.19
C ALA A 102 -18.58 4.20 -11.08
N VAL A 103 -17.88 5.18 -10.48
CA VAL A 103 -17.35 6.35 -11.20
C VAL A 103 -15.83 6.40 -11.26
N PHE A 104 -15.13 5.72 -10.37
CA PHE A 104 -13.67 5.73 -10.35
C PHE A 104 -13.05 5.18 -11.63
N HIS A 105 -11.96 5.83 -12.07
CA HIS A 105 -11.25 5.40 -13.26
C HIS A 105 -10.76 3.94 -13.17
N PRO A 106 -10.85 3.14 -14.23
CA PRO A 106 -10.43 1.74 -14.22
C PRO A 106 -8.95 1.56 -13.86
N ASP A 107 -8.07 2.51 -14.20
CA ASP A 107 -6.63 2.49 -13.90
C ASP A 107 -6.27 3.20 -12.57
N SER A 108 -7.25 3.49 -11.72
CA SER A 108 -7.05 3.80 -10.31
C SER A 108 -7.17 2.53 -9.49
N TYR A 109 -6.14 2.16 -8.73
CA TYR A 109 -6.01 0.84 -8.08
C TYR A 109 -5.99 0.91 -6.54
N GLY A 110 -5.49 1.99 -5.95
CA GLY A 110 -5.28 2.09 -4.51
C GLY A 110 -6.57 2.10 -3.69
N TYR A 111 -6.61 1.34 -2.60
CA TYR A 111 -7.71 1.27 -1.63
C TYR A 111 -9.08 0.92 -2.22
N ARG A 112 -9.13 0.23 -3.33
CA ARG A 112 -10.37 -0.15 -4.01
C ARG A 112 -10.64 -1.66 -3.93
N PRO A 113 -11.89 -2.11 -3.75
CA PRO A 113 -12.24 -3.51 -3.78
C PRO A 113 -11.94 -4.14 -5.16
N GLY A 114 -11.41 -5.36 -5.16
CA GLY A 114 -11.09 -6.09 -6.39
C GLY A 114 -9.89 -5.56 -7.19
N LYS A 115 -9.21 -4.52 -6.72
CA LYS A 115 -8.00 -3.96 -7.32
C LYS A 115 -6.77 -4.24 -6.45
N SER A 116 -5.62 -4.46 -7.07
CA SER A 116 -4.38 -4.71 -6.34
C SER A 116 -3.19 -3.92 -6.89
N ALA A 117 -2.15 -3.76 -6.07
CA ALA A 117 -0.88 -3.19 -6.49
C ALA A 117 -0.22 -4.01 -7.62
N ILE A 118 -0.42 -5.34 -7.61
CA ILE A 118 0.12 -6.24 -8.66
C ILE A 118 -0.58 -5.97 -10.01
N ASP A 119 -1.86 -5.64 -10.00
CA ASP A 119 -2.58 -5.32 -11.24
C ASP A 119 -2.07 -3.99 -11.82
N ALA A 120 -1.85 -2.97 -10.97
CA ALA A 120 -1.23 -1.71 -11.38
C ALA A 120 0.16 -1.92 -12.00
N VAL A 121 1.03 -2.71 -11.35
CA VAL A 121 2.38 -3.02 -11.83
C VAL A 121 2.33 -3.83 -13.14
N ARG A 122 1.35 -4.75 -13.28
CA ARG A 122 1.15 -5.54 -14.51
C ARG A 122 0.76 -4.63 -15.69
N GLN A 123 -0.16 -3.70 -15.46
CA GLN A 123 -0.60 -2.73 -16.46
C GLN A 123 0.56 -1.79 -16.85
N ALA A 124 1.26 -1.23 -15.86
CA ALA A 124 2.43 -0.39 -16.05
C ALA A 124 3.51 -1.09 -16.89
N ARG A 125 3.80 -2.39 -16.61
CA ARG A 125 4.72 -3.20 -17.40
C ARG A 125 4.32 -3.26 -18.88
N GLN A 126 3.04 -3.50 -19.16
CA GLN A 126 2.55 -3.59 -20.54
C GLN A 126 2.67 -2.25 -21.28
N ARG A 127 2.38 -1.15 -20.58
CA ARG A 127 2.46 0.19 -21.16
C ARG A 127 3.90 0.64 -21.37
N CYS A 128 4.82 0.34 -20.47
CA CYS A 128 6.26 0.59 -20.65
C CYS A 128 6.86 -0.08 -21.90
N TRP A 129 6.22 -1.07 -22.49
CA TRP A 129 6.64 -1.65 -23.77
C TRP A 129 6.14 -0.91 -25.01
N ARG A 130 5.10 -0.06 -24.83
CA ARG A 130 4.45 0.68 -25.92
C ARG A 130 4.78 2.16 -25.93
N TYR A 131 5.23 2.68 -24.80
CA TYR A 131 5.53 4.08 -24.57
C TYR A 131 6.99 4.24 -24.14
N ASP A 132 7.67 5.20 -24.72
CA ASP A 132 9.11 5.36 -24.51
C ASP A 132 9.44 6.16 -23.26
N TRP A 133 8.48 6.91 -22.74
CA TRP A 133 8.65 7.78 -21.59
C TRP A 133 7.60 7.55 -20.52
N VAL A 134 8.02 7.70 -19.29
CA VAL A 134 7.15 7.65 -18.10
C VAL A 134 7.37 8.93 -17.30
N LEU A 135 6.29 9.63 -17.01
CA LEU A 135 6.26 10.67 -15.99
C LEU A 135 5.85 10.02 -14.65
N ASP A 136 6.82 9.91 -13.73
CA ASP A 136 6.65 9.38 -12.36
C ASP A 136 6.29 10.56 -11.45
N LEU A 137 5.10 10.53 -10.85
CA LEU A 137 4.49 11.63 -10.10
C LEU A 137 4.56 11.36 -8.60
N ASP A 138 4.97 12.36 -7.83
CA ASP A 138 4.89 12.37 -6.37
C ASP A 138 4.23 13.67 -5.89
N VAL A 139 3.16 13.56 -5.10
CA VAL A 139 2.46 14.71 -4.52
C VAL A 139 3.00 14.99 -3.13
N LYS A 140 3.44 16.23 -2.88
CA LYS A 140 4.01 16.61 -1.58
C LYS A 140 2.94 16.61 -0.49
N GLY A 141 3.07 15.71 0.49
CA GLY A 141 2.21 15.70 1.69
C GLY A 141 0.73 15.52 1.38
N TYR A 142 0.38 14.72 0.38
CA TYR A 142 -0.96 14.62 -0.21
C TYR A 142 -2.10 14.57 0.82
N PHE A 143 -2.08 13.62 1.76
CA PHE A 143 -3.14 13.48 2.76
C PHE A 143 -3.31 14.71 3.67
N ASP A 144 -2.24 15.45 3.89
CA ASP A 144 -2.22 16.62 4.77
C ASP A 144 -2.60 17.92 4.03
N SER A 145 -2.56 17.90 2.68
CA SER A 145 -2.81 19.07 1.83
C SER A 145 -4.19 19.09 1.16
N ILE A 146 -5.02 18.06 1.31
CA ILE A 146 -6.35 18.01 0.69
C ILE A 146 -7.20 19.18 1.20
N ASP A 147 -7.65 20.04 0.27
CA ASP A 147 -8.55 21.15 0.58
C ASP A 147 -9.96 20.65 0.89
N TRP A 148 -10.53 21.09 2.00
CA TRP A 148 -11.82 20.62 2.49
C TRP A 148 -13.00 21.10 1.64
N GLU A 149 -12.97 22.32 1.14
CA GLU A 149 -14.07 22.86 0.32
C GLU A 149 -14.16 22.11 -1.02
N LEU A 150 -13.01 21.88 -1.67
CA LEU A 150 -12.95 21.09 -2.88
C LEU A 150 -13.38 19.63 -2.65
N LEU A 151 -12.93 19.03 -1.53
CA LEU A 151 -13.30 17.66 -1.18
C LEU A 151 -14.80 17.54 -0.89
N LEU A 152 -15.36 18.43 -0.08
CA LEU A 152 -16.80 18.44 0.25
C LEU A 152 -17.65 18.71 -1.00
N SER A 153 -17.19 19.58 -1.89
CA SER A 153 -17.83 19.78 -3.19
C SER A 153 -17.84 18.50 -4.03
N ALA A 154 -16.73 17.74 -4.03
CA ALA A 154 -16.65 16.45 -4.70
C ALA A 154 -17.61 15.42 -4.06
N VAL A 155 -17.70 15.35 -2.72
CA VAL A 155 -18.65 14.45 -2.02
C VAL A 155 -20.09 14.80 -2.35
N ARG A 156 -20.47 16.10 -2.30
CA ARG A 156 -21.84 16.58 -2.62
C ARG A 156 -22.27 16.25 -4.05
N ARG A 157 -21.34 16.06 -4.96
CA ARG A 157 -21.64 15.65 -6.34
C ARG A 157 -22.16 14.21 -6.44
N HIS A 158 -21.88 13.37 -5.43
CA HIS A 158 -22.24 11.94 -5.43
C HIS A 158 -23.33 11.60 -4.41
N THR A 159 -23.58 12.45 -3.42
CA THR A 159 -24.61 12.22 -2.42
C THR A 159 -25.15 13.52 -1.83
N ASN A 160 -26.47 13.55 -1.65
CA ASN A 160 -27.15 14.60 -0.89
C ASN A 160 -27.57 14.10 0.51
N CYS A 161 -27.06 12.94 0.94
CA CYS A 161 -27.41 12.34 2.22
C CYS A 161 -26.90 13.21 3.38
N PRO A 162 -27.81 13.84 4.21
CA PRO A 162 -27.39 14.85 5.16
C PRO A 162 -26.42 14.34 6.23
N TRP A 163 -26.64 13.10 6.73
CA TRP A 163 -25.78 12.56 7.77
C TRP A 163 -24.39 12.19 7.23
N VAL A 164 -24.28 11.77 5.97
CA VAL A 164 -22.97 11.47 5.35
C VAL A 164 -22.15 12.75 5.23
N LEU A 165 -22.75 13.82 4.72
CA LEU A 165 -22.10 15.12 4.59
C LEU A 165 -21.69 15.69 5.96
N LEU A 166 -22.58 15.63 6.96
CA LEU A 166 -22.33 16.08 8.32
C LEU A 166 -21.11 15.37 8.95
N TYR A 167 -21.06 14.03 8.85
CA TYR A 167 -20.00 13.27 9.49
C TYR A 167 -18.66 13.40 8.75
N VAL A 168 -18.66 13.42 7.42
CA VAL A 168 -17.45 13.70 6.65
C VAL A 168 -16.85 15.04 7.07
N GLU A 169 -17.66 16.10 7.15
CA GLU A 169 -17.19 17.43 7.56
C GLU A 169 -16.63 17.42 8.99
N ARG A 170 -17.31 16.75 9.93
CA ARG A 170 -16.84 16.64 11.31
C ARG A 170 -15.49 15.92 11.42
N TRP A 171 -15.28 14.83 10.68
CA TRP A 171 -14.01 14.10 10.70
C TRP A 171 -12.88 14.89 10.05
N LEU A 172 -13.14 15.68 9.03
CA LEU A 172 -12.15 16.58 8.46
C LEU A 172 -11.69 17.63 9.47
N LYS A 173 -12.65 18.21 10.24
CA LYS A 173 -12.40 19.23 11.26
C LYS A 173 -11.92 18.67 12.61
N ALA A 174 -11.99 17.35 12.82
CA ALA A 174 -11.53 16.73 14.06
C ALA A 174 -10.07 17.08 14.36
N PRO A 175 -9.76 17.61 15.57
CA PRO A 175 -8.40 18.00 15.91
C PRO A 175 -7.49 16.79 16.13
N VAL A 176 -6.19 17.06 16.23
CA VAL A 176 -5.16 16.04 16.47
C VAL A 176 -4.61 16.21 17.88
N GLN A 177 -4.59 15.13 18.67
CA GLN A 177 -3.88 15.07 19.93
C GLN A 177 -2.43 14.63 19.69
N MET A 178 -1.50 15.47 20.09
CA MET A 178 -0.06 15.23 20.01
C MET A 178 0.41 14.29 21.14
N GLU A 179 1.66 13.82 21.07
CA GLU A 179 2.24 12.92 22.09
C GLU A 179 2.35 13.57 23.48
N ASP A 180 2.52 14.89 23.53
CA ASP A 180 2.54 15.69 24.76
C ASP A 180 1.15 15.95 25.36
N GLY A 181 0.09 15.43 24.72
CA GLY A 181 -1.30 15.63 25.13
C GLY A 181 -1.94 16.92 24.60
N SER A 182 -1.19 17.83 23.98
CA SER A 182 -1.74 19.03 23.36
C SER A 182 -2.69 18.70 22.21
N VAL A 183 -3.73 19.53 22.02
CA VAL A 183 -4.73 19.33 20.97
C VAL A 183 -4.59 20.45 19.95
N VAL A 184 -4.26 20.07 18.71
CA VAL A 184 -4.01 21.01 17.62
C VAL A 184 -5.16 20.93 16.60
N PRO A 185 -5.81 22.08 16.27
CA PRO A 185 -6.81 22.10 15.22
C PRO A 185 -6.20 21.83 13.86
N ARG A 186 -7.02 21.36 12.93
CA ARG A 186 -6.64 21.13 11.52
C ARG A 186 -7.32 22.16 10.64
N THR A 187 -6.66 22.52 9.56
CA THR A 187 -7.16 23.48 8.55
C THR A 187 -7.27 22.88 7.17
N ALA A 188 -6.66 21.72 6.93
CA ALA A 188 -6.68 21.00 5.67
C ALA A 188 -6.40 19.49 5.90
N GLY A 189 -6.52 18.73 4.86
CA GLY A 189 -6.15 17.31 4.80
C GLY A 189 -7.15 16.37 5.46
N THR A 190 -6.82 15.08 5.44
CA THR A 190 -7.56 14.01 6.11
C THR A 190 -6.60 13.13 6.93
N PRO A 191 -7.00 12.63 8.12
CA PRO A 191 -6.10 11.87 8.98
C PRO A 191 -5.57 10.62 8.27
N GLN A 192 -4.24 10.46 8.22
CA GLN A 192 -3.65 9.21 7.77
C GLN A 192 -3.91 8.12 8.84
N GLY A 193 -4.84 7.20 8.54
CA GLY A 193 -5.29 6.15 9.46
C GLY A 193 -6.77 6.21 9.81
N GLY A 194 -7.49 7.23 9.39
CA GLY A 194 -8.96 7.24 9.38
C GLY A 194 -9.51 6.20 8.40
N VAL A 195 -10.61 5.56 8.76
CA VAL A 195 -11.23 4.50 7.93
C VAL A 195 -11.85 5.06 6.65
N VAL A 196 -12.40 6.28 6.71
CA VAL A 196 -12.99 6.96 5.55
C VAL A 196 -11.96 7.72 4.71
N SER A 197 -10.78 8.03 5.28
CA SER A 197 -9.76 8.86 4.62
C SER A 197 -9.30 8.32 3.25
N PRO A 198 -9.07 7.01 3.05
CA PRO A 198 -8.64 6.49 1.75
C PRO A 198 -9.64 6.71 0.61
N ILE A 199 -10.94 6.54 0.87
CA ILE A 199 -11.97 6.73 -0.17
C ILE A 199 -12.17 8.20 -0.49
N LEU A 200 -12.07 9.10 0.52
CA LEU A 200 -12.14 10.54 0.33
C LEU A 200 -10.91 11.05 -0.45
N ALA A 201 -9.72 10.56 -0.12
CA ALA A 201 -8.50 10.85 -0.85
C ALA A 201 -8.59 10.38 -2.32
N ASN A 202 -9.09 9.16 -2.57
CA ASN A 202 -9.32 8.68 -3.92
C ASN A 202 -10.33 9.56 -4.68
N LEU A 203 -11.40 10.00 -4.03
CA LEU A 203 -12.39 10.88 -4.64
C LEU A 203 -11.79 12.25 -5.01
N PHE A 204 -10.94 12.80 -4.17
CA PHE A 204 -10.26 14.05 -4.46
C PHE A 204 -9.39 13.93 -5.73
N LEU A 205 -8.53 12.91 -5.82
CA LEU A 205 -7.70 12.68 -7.01
C LEU A 205 -8.51 12.23 -8.23
N HIS A 206 -9.64 11.60 -8.04
CA HIS A 206 -10.54 11.31 -9.17
C HIS A 206 -10.89 12.60 -9.94
N TYR A 207 -11.16 13.70 -9.23
CA TYR A 207 -11.45 14.99 -9.88
C TYR A 207 -10.21 15.82 -10.21
N ALA A 208 -9.23 15.81 -9.30
CA ALA A 208 -8.02 16.62 -9.49
C ALA A 208 -7.12 16.05 -10.60
N PHE A 209 -7.11 14.73 -10.79
CA PHE A 209 -6.22 14.04 -11.71
C PHE A 209 -6.98 13.16 -12.72
N ASP A 210 -7.69 12.10 -12.31
CA ASP A 210 -8.21 11.07 -13.21
C ASP A 210 -9.13 11.67 -14.30
N MET A 211 -10.15 12.43 -13.88
CA MET A 211 -11.11 13.05 -14.81
C MET A 211 -10.49 14.15 -15.66
N TRP A 212 -9.51 14.87 -15.11
CA TRP A 212 -8.78 15.89 -15.86
C TRP A 212 -7.90 15.25 -16.93
N MET A 213 -7.18 14.17 -16.62
CA MET A 213 -6.41 13.40 -17.60
C MET A 213 -7.29 12.86 -18.73
N MET A 214 -8.43 12.26 -18.39
CA MET A 214 -9.36 11.73 -19.39
C MET A 214 -9.89 12.78 -20.36
N ARG A 215 -10.07 14.02 -19.90
CA ARG A 215 -10.62 15.12 -20.73
C ARG A 215 -9.55 15.84 -21.53
N THR A 216 -8.39 16.09 -20.91
CA THR A 216 -7.35 16.94 -21.50
C THR A 216 -6.30 16.13 -22.27
N TYR A 217 -5.97 14.94 -21.77
CA TYR A 217 -4.94 14.04 -22.32
C TYR A 217 -5.43 12.60 -22.50
N PRO A 218 -6.54 12.35 -23.24
CA PRO A 218 -7.15 11.01 -23.38
C PRO A 218 -6.22 9.99 -24.03
N HIS A 219 -5.18 10.43 -24.73
CA HIS A 219 -4.19 9.61 -25.41
C HIS A 219 -2.99 9.20 -24.51
N ILE A 220 -2.88 9.81 -23.31
CA ILE A 220 -1.82 9.50 -22.33
C ILE A 220 -2.42 8.60 -21.24
N PRO A 221 -2.18 7.27 -21.28
CA PRO A 221 -2.64 6.38 -20.23
C PRO A 221 -1.80 6.54 -18.96
N PHE A 222 -2.41 6.22 -17.83
CA PHE A 222 -1.76 6.30 -16.51
C PHE A 222 -2.16 5.12 -15.62
N GLU A 223 -1.38 4.84 -14.59
CA GLU A 223 -1.77 4.04 -13.43
C GLU A 223 -1.64 4.90 -12.18
N ARG A 224 -2.66 4.84 -11.32
CA ARG A 224 -2.66 5.52 -10.05
C ARG A 224 -2.94 4.56 -8.89
N TYR A 225 -2.11 4.57 -7.88
CA TYR A 225 -2.32 3.86 -6.64
C TYR A 225 -2.28 4.84 -5.47
N ALA A 226 -3.44 5.31 -4.99
CA ALA A 226 -3.56 6.45 -4.08
C ALA A 226 -2.91 7.71 -4.68
N ASP A 227 -1.87 8.25 -4.05
CA ASP A 227 -1.09 9.40 -4.49
C ASP A 227 0.08 9.05 -5.42
N ASP A 228 0.50 7.77 -5.47
CA ASP A 228 1.49 7.29 -6.43
C ASP A 228 0.85 7.18 -7.82
N ALA A 229 1.34 7.93 -8.80
CA ALA A 229 0.84 7.86 -10.18
C ALA A 229 1.99 7.88 -11.19
N ILE A 230 1.81 7.15 -12.30
CA ILE A 230 2.70 7.16 -13.45
C ILE A 230 1.90 7.38 -14.72
N CYS A 231 2.40 8.24 -15.62
CA CYS A 231 1.79 8.51 -16.94
C CYS A 231 2.74 8.05 -18.05
N HIS A 232 2.19 7.50 -19.13
CA HIS A 232 2.97 6.94 -20.23
C HIS A 232 2.90 7.85 -21.45
N CYS A 233 4.03 8.43 -21.85
CA CYS A 233 4.18 9.37 -22.93
C CYS A 233 4.99 8.75 -24.10
N LYS A 234 4.74 9.22 -25.32
CA LYS A 234 5.47 8.78 -26.50
C LYS A 234 6.80 9.50 -26.66
N THR A 235 6.84 10.79 -26.33
CA THR A 235 8.03 11.64 -26.47
C THR A 235 8.43 12.31 -25.15
N ALA A 236 9.66 12.79 -25.06
CA ALA A 236 10.16 13.56 -23.91
C ALA A 236 9.39 14.88 -23.79
N ASP A 237 9.14 15.55 -24.92
CA ASP A 237 8.44 16.84 -24.97
C ASP A 237 6.99 16.70 -24.50
N GLU A 238 6.31 15.59 -24.87
CA GLU A 238 4.98 15.28 -24.37
C GLU A 238 4.98 15.08 -22.85
N ALA A 239 5.99 14.38 -22.30
CA ALA A 239 6.12 14.17 -20.85
C ALA A 239 6.41 15.50 -20.12
N GLU A 240 7.24 16.37 -20.69
CA GLU A 240 7.55 17.69 -20.11
C GLU A 240 6.34 18.63 -20.14
N ALA A 241 5.62 18.68 -21.27
CA ALA A 241 4.38 19.45 -21.40
C ALA A 241 3.32 18.96 -20.39
N LEU A 242 3.17 17.64 -20.24
CA LEU A 242 2.26 17.06 -19.27
C LEU A 242 2.68 17.41 -17.83
N ARG A 243 3.97 17.36 -17.50
CA ARG A 243 4.50 17.72 -16.19
C ARG A 243 4.14 19.16 -15.82
N SER A 244 4.34 20.10 -16.76
CA SER A 244 3.99 21.51 -16.55
C SER A 244 2.49 21.69 -16.36
N ALA A 245 1.67 21.13 -17.24
CA ALA A 245 0.22 21.22 -17.16
C ALA A 245 -0.36 20.59 -15.87
N LEU A 246 0.25 19.48 -15.39
CA LEU A 246 -0.12 18.86 -14.11
C LEU A 246 0.28 19.73 -12.93
N ALA A 247 1.41 20.44 -12.99
CA ALA A 247 1.81 21.37 -11.93
C ALA A 247 0.76 22.49 -11.79
N ASP A 248 0.32 23.09 -12.89
CA ASP A 248 -0.71 24.12 -12.91
C ASP A 248 -2.06 23.58 -12.43
N ARG A 249 -2.43 22.39 -12.90
CA ARG A 249 -3.67 21.71 -12.48
C ARG A 249 -3.68 21.42 -10.99
N PHE A 250 -2.60 20.90 -10.43
CA PHE A 250 -2.50 20.58 -9.03
C PHE A 250 -2.48 21.85 -8.17
N ALA A 251 -1.80 22.91 -8.61
CA ALA A 251 -1.85 24.21 -7.96
C ALA A 251 -3.28 24.75 -7.87
N ALA A 252 -4.07 24.64 -8.95
CA ALA A 252 -5.49 24.98 -8.94
C ALA A 252 -6.34 24.13 -7.97
N CYS A 253 -5.89 22.90 -7.67
CA CYS A 253 -6.48 22.02 -6.67
C CYS A 253 -5.83 22.15 -5.29
N LYS A 254 -4.97 23.15 -5.06
CA LYS A 254 -4.19 23.38 -3.82
C LYS A 254 -3.27 22.21 -3.44
N LEU A 255 -2.83 21.43 -4.44
CA LEU A 255 -1.81 20.41 -4.32
C LEU A 255 -0.49 20.89 -4.91
N VAL A 256 0.61 20.28 -4.49
CA VAL A 256 1.95 20.59 -5.00
C VAL A 256 2.65 19.32 -5.46
N LEU A 257 3.12 19.28 -6.70
CA LEU A 257 4.03 18.23 -7.17
C LEU A 257 5.36 18.33 -6.42
N HIS A 258 5.92 17.19 -6.03
CA HIS A 258 7.22 17.16 -5.36
C HIS A 258 8.33 17.39 -6.41
N PRO A 259 9.10 18.50 -6.32
CA PRO A 259 10.01 18.91 -7.39
C PRO A 259 11.14 17.91 -7.66
N GLU A 260 11.67 17.27 -6.61
CA GLU A 260 12.80 16.35 -6.73
C GLU A 260 12.38 14.89 -7.03
N LYS A 261 11.16 14.50 -6.67
CA LYS A 261 10.70 13.11 -6.83
C LYS A 261 9.87 12.91 -8.10
N THR A 262 9.21 13.95 -8.60
CA THR A 262 8.55 13.90 -9.90
C THR A 262 9.61 13.84 -11.00
N LYS A 263 9.62 12.76 -11.79
CA LYS A 263 10.70 12.49 -12.76
C LYS A 263 10.16 12.03 -14.09
N ILE A 264 10.80 12.47 -15.15
CA ILE A 264 10.61 11.94 -16.50
C ILE A 264 11.67 10.87 -16.73
N VAL A 265 11.25 9.67 -17.12
CA VAL A 265 12.08 8.47 -17.21
C VAL A 265 11.97 7.87 -18.59
N TYR A 266 13.12 7.59 -19.19
CA TYR A 266 13.21 6.89 -20.48
C TYR A 266 13.17 5.37 -20.29
N CYS A 267 12.26 4.70 -20.97
CA CYS A 267 12.05 3.25 -20.90
C CYS A 267 13.01 2.51 -21.83
N LYS A 268 14.33 2.59 -21.56
CA LYS A 268 15.39 1.97 -22.36
C LYS A 268 15.23 0.45 -22.44
N ASP A 269 15.29 -0.10 -23.66
CA ASP A 269 15.28 -1.54 -23.91
C ASP A 269 16.15 -1.93 -25.14
N ALA A 270 15.96 -3.10 -25.73
CA ALA A 270 16.74 -3.56 -26.89
C ALA A 270 16.52 -2.71 -28.16
N ASN A 271 15.37 -2.06 -28.28
CA ASN A 271 15.00 -1.27 -29.46
C ASN A 271 15.15 0.25 -29.21
N ARG A 272 15.31 0.67 -27.96
CA ARG A 272 15.36 2.05 -27.52
C ARG A 272 16.76 2.36 -26.95
N HIS A 273 17.62 3.02 -27.74
CA HIS A 273 19.06 3.14 -27.50
C HIS A 273 19.49 4.50 -26.93
N GLY A 274 18.55 5.45 -26.76
CA GLY A 274 18.86 6.78 -26.21
C GLY A 274 19.55 6.71 -24.85
N ASP A 275 20.43 7.67 -24.57
CA ASP A 275 21.09 7.81 -23.27
C ASP A 275 20.57 9.06 -22.57
N PHE A 276 19.79 8.85 -21.50
CA PHE A 276 19.12 9.88 -20.73
C PHE A 276 19.44 9.70 -19.25
N SER A 277 19.38 10.79 -18.50
CA SER A 277 19.73 10.79 -17.06
C SER A 277 18.90 9.85 -16.21
N ASN A 278 17.61 9.73 -16.49
CA ASN A 278 16.69 8.86 -15.77
C ASN A 278 16.26 7.69 -16.66
N GLN A 279 16.73 6.47 -16.33
CA GLN A 279 16.38 5.25 -17.04
C GLN A 279 15.75 4.19 -16.10
N SER A 280 15.21 4.64 -14.98
CA SER A 280 14.53 3.75 -14.03
C SER A 280 13.64 4.55 -13.09
N PHE A 281 12.54 3.94 -12.66
CA PHE A 281 11.67 4.46 -11.60
C PHE A 281 11.26 3.36 -10.64
N ASP A 282 10.79 3.74 -9.45
CA ASP A 282 10.26 2.83 -8.44
C ASP A 282 8.74 3.04 -8.34
N PHE A 283 7.95 1.97 -8.53
CA PHE A 283 6.51 2.00 -8.40
C PHE A 283 6.02 0.81 -7.57
N LEU A 284 5.30 1.08 -6.51
CA LEU A 284 4.71 0.07 -5.60
C LEU A 284 5.70 -1.00 -5.12
N GLY A 285 6.91 -0.59 -4.75
CA GLY A 285 7.95 -1.50 -4.26
C GLY A 285 8.70 -2.28 -5.35
N PHE A 286 8.42 -2.03 -6.62
CA PHE A 286 9.15 -2.56 -7.76
C PHE A 286 9.98 -1.47 -8.43
N LYS A 287 11.19 -1.83 -8.86
CA LYS A 287 12.04 -1.00 -9.69
C LYS A 287 11.93 -1.41 -11.15
N PHE A 288 11.45 -0.49 -11.98
CA PHE A 288 11.40 -0.61 -13.44
C PHE A 288 12.71 -0.13 -14.04
N ARG A 289 13.34 -0.95 -14.88
CA ARG A 289 14.56 -0.62 -15.63
C ARG A 289 14.83 -1.64 -16.71
N ALA A 290 15.79 -1.38 -17.59
CA ALA A 290 16.32 -2.37 -18.53
C ALA A 290 16.83 -3.62 -17.80
N ARG A 291 16.38 -4.81 -18.22
CA ARG A 291 16.77 -6.11 -17.68
C ARG A 291 16.84 -7.15 -18.79
N LYS A 292 17.76 -8.12 -18.61
CA LYS A 292 17.85 -9.28 -19.50
C LYS A 292 16.58 -10.13 -19.39
N ALA A 293 15.92 -10.36 -20.50
CA ALA A 293 14.76 -11.23 -20.63
C ALA A 293 15.02 -12.31 -21.70
N TRP A 294 14.14 -13.31 -21.76
CA TRP A 294 14.25 -14.40 -22.69
C TRP A 294 12.96 -14.52 -23.48
N ALA A 295 13.04 -14.43 -24.79
CA ALA A 295 11.93 -14.71 -25.69
C ALA A 295 11.70 -16.22 -25.83
N ARG A 296 10.54 -16.61 -26.35
CA ARG A 296 10.30 -17.98 -26.78
C ARG A 296 11.41 -18.39 -27.78
N GLY A 297 12.05 -19.55 -27.58
CA GLY A 297 13.21 -19.96 -28.37
C GLY A 297 14.58 -19.57 -27.81
N HIS A 298 14.64 -19.18 -26.51
CA HIS A 298 15.89 -18.90 -25.76
C HIS A 298 16.73 -17.72 -26.28
N ARG A 299 16.17 -16.83 -27.09
CA ARG A 299 16.85 -15.60 -27.49
C ARG A 299 16.81 -14.56 -26.37
N ALA A 300 17.99 -14.11 -25.92
CA ALA A 300 18.10 -13.06 -24.91
C ALA A 300 17.87 -11.70 -25.52
N PHE A 301 17.13 -10.83 -24.80
CA PHE A 301 16.96 -9.42 -25.16
C PHE A 301 16.92 -8.55 -23.89
N ALA A 302 17.10 -7.24 -24.05
CA ALA A 302 16.90 -6.28 -22.98
C ALA A 302 15.46 -5.77 -23.03
N GLY A 303 14.69 -5.98 -21.95
CA GLY A 303 13.34 -5.42 -21.82
C GLY A 303 13.25 -4.47 -20.62
N PHE A 304 12.38 -3.46 -20.69
CA PHE A 304 12.12 -2.58 -19.57
C PHE A 304 11.13 -3.27 -18.61
N LEU A 305 11.64 -3.80 -17.48
CA LEU A 305 10.90 -4.75 -16.65
C LEU A 305 10.92 -4.38 -15.17
N PRO A 306 9.79 -4.61 -14.43
CA PRO A 306 9.75 -4.51 -12.99
C PRO A 306 10.43 -5.70 -12.30
N ALA A 307 11.09 -5.43 -11.17
CA ALA A 307 11.54 -6.43 -10.21
C ALA A 307 11.52 -5.82 -8.82
N ALA A 308 11.58 -6.64 -7.77
CA ALA A 308 11.66 -6.15 -6.39
C ALA A 308 12.71 -5.04 -6.25
N SER A 309 12.31 -3.89 -5.70
CA SER A 309 13.21 -2.73 -5.57
C SER A 309 14.32 -2.99 -4.56
N PRO A 310 15.48 -2.32 -4.67
CA PRO A 310 16.56 -2.43 -3.68
C PRO A 310 16.09 -2.10 -2.26
N LYS A 311 15.18 -1.13 -2.10
CA LYS A 311 14.57 -0.78 -0.81
C LYS A 311 13.77 -1.94 -0.24
N ALA A 312 12.95 -2.59 -1.06
CA ALA A 312 12.17 -3.77 -0.66
C ALA A 312 13.09 -4.94 -0.26
N LEU A 313 14.09 -5.27 -1.06
CA LEU A 313 15.06 -6.33 -0.76
C LEU A 313 15.85 -6.07 0.51
N THR A 314 16.22 -4.81 0.77
CA THR A 314 16.87 -4.38 2.01
C THR A 314 15.94 -4.56 3.22
N SER A 315 14.67 -4.18 3.09
CA SER A 315 13.66 -4.36 4.14
C SER A 315 13.46 -5.84 4.47
N ILE A 316 13.30 -6.70 3.45
CA ILE A 316 13.21 -8.16 3.61
C ILE A 316 14.45 -8.69 4.34
N SER A 317 15.64 -8.28 3.91
CA SER A 317 16.91 -8.69 4.53
C SER A 317 17.01 -8.29 6.00
N ARG A 318 16.54 -7.08 6.36
CA ARG A 318 16.49 -6.61 7.75
C ARG A 318 15.52 -7.45 8.58
N THR A 319 14.35 -7.78 8.04
CA THR A 319 13.36 -8.64 8.70
C THR A 319 13.92 -10.04 8.94
N ILE A 320 14.54 -10.67 7.94
CA ILE A 320 15.19 -11.99 8.09
C ILE A 320 16.28 -11.94 9.18
N ARG A 321 17.07 -10.86 9.24
CA ARG A 321 18.09 -10.69 10.29
C ARG A 321 17.47 -10.63 11.70
N ARG A 322 16.36 -9.91 11.85
CA ARG A 322 15.66 -9.75 13.15
C ARG A 322 15.05 -11.04 13.66
N TRP A 323 14.79 -12.02 12.82
CA TRP A 323 14.28 -13.33 13.25
C TRP A 323 15.25 -14.10 14.15
N THR A 324 16.54 -13.77 14.07
CA THR A 324 17.60 -14.46 14.85
C THR A 324 17.46 -15.99 14.85
N LEU A 325 16.93 -16.54 13.74
CA LEU A 325 16.56 -17.96 13.55
C LEU A 325 17.62 -18.93 14.08
N HIS A 326 18.90 -18.60 13.91
CA HIS A 326 20.02 -19.42 14.35
C HIS A 326 20.19 -19.49 15.88
N HIS A 327 19.45 -18.70 16.65
CA HIS A 327 19.40 -18.78 18.12
C HIS A 327 18.27 -19.68 18.64
N CYS A 328 17.28 -20.03 17.80
CA CYS A 328 16.13 -20.87 18.16
C CYS A 328 16.52 -22.37 18.13
N SER A 329 17.59 -22.77 18.83
CA SER A 329 18.03 -24.16 18.86
C SER A 329 17.12 -25.13 19.68
N ASP A 330 16.25 -24.54 20.49
CA ASP A 330 15.13 -25.23 21.18
C ASP A 330 14.08 -25.77 20.20
N LYS A 331 13.88 -25.12 19.07
CA LYS A 331 12.85 -25.48 18.10
C LYS A 331 13.32 -26.51 17.09
N SER A 332 12.37 -27.28 16.55
CA SER A 332 12.56 -28.14 15.38
C SER A 332 12.55 -27.31 14.09
N LEU A 333 13.03 -27.90 13.01
CA LEU A 333 13.03 -27.24 11.69
C LEU A 333 11.61 -27.02 11.16
N GLN A 334 10.69 -27.92 11.48
CA GLN A 334 9.27 -27.82 11.13
C GLN A 334 8.60 -26.64 11.85
N GLU A 335 8.89 -26.44 13.13
CA GLU A 335 8.37 -25.30 13.89
C GLU A 335 8.91 -23.98 13.33
N LEU A 336 10.21 -23.90 12.99
CA LEU A 336 10.79 -22.74 12.35
C LEU A 336 10.12 -22.45 11.00
N ALA A 337 9.90 -23.49 10.19
CA ALA A 337 9.20 -23.34 8.92
C ALA A 337 7.76 -22.82 9.12
N LYS A 338 7.03 -23.37 10.10
CA LYS A 338 5.67 -22.91 10.44
C LYS A 338 5.65 -21.45 10.88
N MET A 339 6.64 -21.01 11.64
CA MET A 339 6.75 -19.62 12.13
C MET A 339 7.03 -18.63 10.99
N TYR A 340 7.90 -18.98 10.05
CA TYR A 340 8.42 -18.00 9.07
C TYR A 340 7.83 -18.14 7.68
N ASN A 341 7.25 -19.29 7.31
CA ASN A 341 6.63 -19.48 5.99
C ASN A 341 5.52 -18.47 5.66
N PRO A 342 4.66 -18.02 6.58
CA PRO A 342 3.68 -16.99 6.25
C PRO A 342 4.31 -15.70 5.71
N TYR A 343 5.41 -15.25 6.30
CA TYR A 343 6.15 -14.07 5.83
C TYR A 343 6.84 -14.33 4.49
N ILE A 344 7.50 -15.48 4.34
CA ILE A 344 8.22 -15.87 3.13
C ILE A 344 7.23 -15.99 1.96
N GLN A 345 6.08 -16.63 2.19
CA GLN A 345 5.04 -16.78 1.18
C GLN A 345 4.45 -15.43 0.79
N GLY A 346 4.24 -14.53 1.74
CA GLY A 346 3.79 -13.16 1.49
C GLY A 346 4.75 -12.42 0.54
N TRP A 347 6.05 -12.50 0.77
CA TRP A 347 7.06 -11.92 -0.12
C TRP A 347 7.08 -12.57 -1.51
N ILE A 348 6.94 -13.89 -1.59
CA ILE A 348 6.88 -14.62 -2.86
C ILE A 348 5.60 -14.22 -3.62
N ASN A 349 4.46 -14.18 -2.96
CA ASN A 349 3.19 -13.81 -3.56
C ASN A 349 3.18 -12.38 -4.10
N TYR A 350 3.89 -11.46 -3.45
CA TYR A 350 3.99 -10.07 -3.90
C TYR A 350 5.11 -9.89 -4.92
N TYR A 351 6.37 -10.05 -4.49
CA TYR A 351 7.54 -9.76 -5.33
C TYR A 351 7.89 -10.84 -6.35
N GLY A 352 7.40 -12.05 -6.18
CA GLY A 352 7.61 -13.16 -7.10
C GLY A 352 6.78 -13.11 -8.39
N ASN A 353 5.87 -12.13 -8.53
CA ASN A 353 5.07 -11.96 -9.76
C ASN A 353 5.91 -11.48 -10.95
N PHE A 354 6.98 -10.70 -10.68
CA PHE A 354 7.83 -10.13 -11.73
C PHE A 354 9.30 -10.40 -11.43
N TYR A 355 10.05 -10.87 -12.44
CA TYR A 355 11.50 -11.12 -12.39
C TYR A 355 11.95 -11.84 -11.10
N ARG A 356 11.38 -13.02 -10.86
CA ARG A 356 11.53 -13.85 -9.63
C ARG A 356 12.98 -14.07 -9.19
N THR A 357 13.91 -14.17 -10.15
CA THR A 357 15.33 -14.41 -9.89
C THR A 357 15.97 -13.31 -9.02
N GLN A 358 15.45 -12.08 -9.05
CA GLN A 358 15.93 -10.96 -8.23
C GLN A 358 15.66 -11.18 -6.72
N LEU A 359 14.60 -11.92 -6.37
CA LEU A 359 14.22 -12.18 -4.98
C LEU A 359 15.07 -13.28 -4.33
N CYS A 360 15.49 -14.28 -5.11
CA CYS A 360 16.18 -15.47 -4.60
C CYS A 360 17.47 -15.21 -3.81
N PRO A 361 18.37 -14.30 -4.20
CA PRO A 361 19.58 -14.01 -3.41
C PRO A 361 19.24 -13.51 -2.00
N THR A 362 18.15 -12.75 -1.85
CA THR A 362 17.67 -12.26 -0.56
C THR A 362 17.07 -13.37 0.28
N LEU A 363 16.23 -14.23 -0.31
CA LEU A 363 15.61 -15.36 0.40
C LEU A 363 16.63 -16.43 0.80
N ARG A 364 17.66 -16.68 -0.01
CA ARG A 364 18.78 -17.60 0.34
C ARG A 364 19.56 -17.19 1.58
N ARG A 365 19.39 -15.97 2.09
CA ARG A 365 19.92 -15.58 3.40
C ARG A 365 19.29 -16.40 4.52
N ILE A 366 18.03 -16.84 4.35
CA ILE A 366 17.36 -17.75 5.31
C ILE A 366 18.12 -19.06 5.39
N ASP A 367 18.58 -19.60 4.26
CA ASP A 367 19.36 -20.83 4.19
C ASP A 367 20.65 -20.74 5.02
N LEU A 368 21.33 -19.59 4.97
CA LEU A 368 22.53 -19.35 5.78
C LEU A 368 22.20 -19.37 7.28
N TYR A 369 21.03 -18.87 7.69
CA TYR A 369 20.60 -18.92 9.08
C TYR A 369 20.17 -20.34 9.48
N VAL A 370 19.53 -21.13 8.60
CA VAL A 370 19.21 -22.54 8.82
C VAL A 370 20.49 -23.37 8.99
N ILE A 371 21.52 -23.14 8.16
CA ILE A 371 22.82 -23.79 8.30
C ILE A 371 23.48 -23.42 9.65
N ARG A 372 23.45 -22.15 10.05
CA ARG A 372 23.97 -21.71 11.36
C ARG A 372 23.22 -22.31 12.52
N TRP A 373 21.87 -22.42 12.43
CA TRP A 373 21.02 -23.11 13.39
C TRP A 373 21.41 -24.57 13.53
N ALA A 374 21.58 -25.30 12.43
CA ALA A 374 21.99 -26.70 12.45
C ALA A 374 23.35 -26.89 13.12
N ARG A 375 24.33 -26.03 12.86
CA ARG A 375 25.64 -26.04 13.51
C ARG A 375 25.58 -25.78 15.02
N ARG A 376 24.60 -25.04 15.50
CA ARG A 376 24.37 -24.84 16.93
C ARG A 376 23.64 -26.01 17.58
N LYS A 377 22.64 -26.55 16.90
CA LYS A 377 21.81 -27.65 17.44
C LYS A 377 22.51 -28.99 17.42
N PHE A 378 23.26 -29.30 16.36
CA PHE A 378 23.87 -30.61 16.19
C PHE A 378 25.39 -30.58 16.47
N LYS A 379 25.86 -31.25 17.52
CA LYS A 379 27.27 -31.33 17.94
C LYS A 379 28.19 -31.71 16.74
N ARG A 380 27.78 -32.73 15.94
CA ARG A 380 28.53 -33.22 14.78
C ARG A 380 28.75 -32.18 13.65
N LEU A 381 27.90 -31.13 13.59
CA LEU A 381 28.02 -30.09 12.56
C LEU A 381 28.72 -28.81 13.07
N ARG A 382 28.95 -28.69 14.38
CA ARG A 382 29.44 -27.48 15.05
C ARG A 382 30.67 -26.86 14.35
N HIS A 383 31.68 -27.69 14.07
CA HIS A 383 32.96 -27.26 13.50
C HIS A 383 33.12 -27.60 11.99
N GLN A 384 32.14 -28.21 11.37
CA GLN A 384 32.19 -28.70 10.00
C GLN A 384 31.35 -27.84 9.06
N THR A 385 31.95 -26.74 8.53
CA THR A 385 31.22 -25.84 7.64
C THR A 385 30.79 -26.53 6.32
N LYS A 386 31.64 -27.36 5.72
CA LYS A 386 31.34 -28.14 4.52
C LYS A 386 30.25 -29.17 4.81
N GLY A 387 30.41 -29.98 5.87
CA GLY A 387 29.40 -30.96 6.29
C GLY A 387 28.02 -30.39 6.58
N ALA A 388 27.96 -29.16 7.16
CA ALA A 388 26.70 -28.45 7.38
C ALA A 388 26.03 -27.99 6.08
N ARG A 389 26.79 -27.57 5.07
CA ARG A 389 26.28 -27.24 3.74
C ARG A 389 25.78 -28.49 2.99
N ASP A 390 26.52 -29.60 3.06
CA ASP A 390 26.13 -30.87 2.46
C ASP A 390 24.87 -31.43 3.13
N TRP A 391 24.77 -31.33 4.47
CA TRP A 391 23.56 -31.64 5.21
C TRP A 391 22.38 -30.80 4.72
N PHE A 392 22.56 -29.50 4.58
CA PHE A 392 21.51 -28.59 4.09
C PHE A 392 21.08 -28.97 2.65
N ALA A 393 22.01 -29.25 1.75
CA ALA A 393 21.71 -29.66 0.37
C ALA A 393 20.87 -30.95 0.33
N ARG A 394 21.21 -31.96 1.16
CA ARG A 394 20.41 -33.19 1.28
C ARG A 394 19.02 -32.89 1.83
N LEU A 395 18.92 -32.03 2.85
CA LEU A 395 17.65 -31.64 3.45
C LEU A 395 16.70 -30.99 2.46
N VAL A 396 17.19 -30.02 1.66
CA VAL A 396 16.39 -29.34 0.64
C VAL A 396 15.90 -30.32 -0.43
N ARG A 397 16.75 -31.28 -0.85
CA ARG A 397 16.35 -32.32 -1.82
C ARG A 397 15.27 -33.25 -1.27
N ALA A 398 15.41 -33.65 0.01
CA ALA A 398 14.44 -34.55 0.66
C ALA A 398 13.12 -33.87 0.98
N ASN A 399 13.14 -32.56 1.28
CA ASN A 399 11.97 -31.81 1.73
C ASN A 399 11.85 -30.44 1.02
N PRO A 400 11.67 -30.42 -0.31
CA PRO A 400 11.71 -29.17 -1.08
C PRO A 400 10.57 -28.20 -0.76
N LYS A 401 9.51 -28.64 -0.07
CA LYS A 401 8.35 -27.85 0.34
C LYS A 401 8.42 -27.35 1.77
N LEU A 402 9.45 -27.70 2.54
CA LEU A 402 9.50 -27.37 3.97
C LEU A 402 9.56 -25.86 4.19
N PHE A 403 10.46 -25.16 3.53
CA PHE A 403 10.44 -23.69 3.47
C PHE A 403 9.88 -23.23 2.13
N ALA A 404 8.97 -22.26 2.16
CA ALA A 404 8.25 -21.77 0.98
C ALA A 404 9.17 -21.30 -0.18
N HIS A 405 10.36 -20.77 0.12
CA HIS A 405 11.30 -20.29 -0.90
C HIS A 405 12.16 -21.40 -1.53
N TRP A 406 12.21 -22.62 -0.96
CA TRP A 406 13.11 -23.65 -1.49
C TRP A 406 12.70 -24.11 -2.88
N GLN A 407 11.42 -24.28 -3.15
CA GLN A 407 10.95 -24.61 -4.50
C GLN A 407 11.31 -23.52 -5.52
N LEU A 408 11.17 -22.25 -5.13
CA LEU A 408 11.50 -21.10 -5.98
C LEU A 408 13.01 -20.97 -6.24
N CYS A 409 13.84 -21.16 -5.20
CA CYS A 409 15.26 -20.79 -5.23
C CYS A 409 16.20 -22.00 -5.47
N HIS A 410 15.76 -23.23 -5.24
CA HIS A 410 16.54 -24.46 -5.39
C HIS A 410 15.91 -25.51 -6.32
N GLY A 411 14.65 -25.31 -6.76
CA GLY A 411 14.01 -26.21 -7.73
C GLY A 411 14.74 -26.18 -9.07
N ASN A 412 14.83 -27.34 -9.74
CA ASN A 412 15.43 -27.51 -11.08
C ASN A 412 14.61 -26.84 -12.21
N GLY A 413 13.61 -26.02 -11.89
CA GLY A 413 12.88 -25.25 -12.88
C GLY A 413 13.78 -24.18 -13.48
N ARG A 414 14.19 -24.34 -14.73
CA ARG A 414 14.57 -23.22 -15.58
C ARG A 414 13.46 -22.18 -15.43
N THR A 415 13.71 -21.13 -14.64
CA THR A 415 12.81 -20.00 -14.57
C THR A 415 12.90 -19.28 -15.91
N THR A 416 12.15 -19.78 -16.88
CA THR A 416 11.76 -18.98 -18.02
C THR A 416 11.08 -17.77 -17.42
N GLY A 417 11.71 -16.61 -17.54
CA GLY A 417 11.03 -15.36 -17.39
C GLY A 417 9.90 -15.40 -18.41
N ALA A 418 8.71 -15.81 -17.96
CA ALA A 418 7.55 -15.81 -18.81
C ALA A 418 7.24 -14.34 -19.11
N VAL A 419 7.29 -14.00 -20.37
CA VAL A 419 6.75 -12.82 -21.02
C VAL A 419 5.23 -12.80 -20.82
#